data_ef18938f87b80e8ab58d3643cefba1e1
#
_entry.id   ef18938f87b80e8ab58d3643cefba1e1
#
_cell.length_a   1.000
_cell.length_b   1.000
_cell.length_c   1.000
_cell.angle_alpha   90.00
_cell.angle_beta   90.00
_cell.angle_gamma   90.00
#
_symmetry.space_group_name_H-M   'P 1'
#
loop_
_entity.id
_entity.type
_entity.pdbx_description
1 polymer ?
#
loop_
_entity_poly.entity_id
_entity_poly.type
_entity_poly.pdbx_seq_one_letter_code
_entity_poly.pdbx_strand_id
1 'polypeptide(L)'
;MNTGQHRSKRVTRSIEFVEHKLYQPGDPISALDWKVYARTDKLMVRQQSADTDTNVVFLLDASGDMQSTHSGNIEDWTDSKFGRALTAVAGLAQMSQKRGDPIGLWVAGGSNSPTGLQGYIPPSQRTLKPVFHRLASIVPSDEAEIHTHLEQLAIHLPRKSIVIVVSDWMEDPQLWGPKL
;
A
#
# COMPACT_ATOMS: atom_id res chain seq x y z
N MET A 1 6.29 14.16 46.27
CA MET A 1 6.17 12.73 45.91
C MET A 1 6.05 12.65 44.39
N ASN A 2 7.09 12.17 43.75
CA ASN A 2 7.27 12.28 42.30
C ASN A 2 7.09 10.87 41.75
N THR A 3 5.95 10.59 41.09
CA THR A 3 5.66 9.29 40.45
C THR A 3 6.08 9.36 39.00
N GLY A 4 7.25 8.82 38.71
CA GLY A 4 7.76 8.67 37.34
C GLY A 4 6.95 7.68 36.55
N GLN A 5 6.32 8.15 35.46
CA GLN A 5 5.71 7.30 34.45
C GLN A 5 6.81 6.74 33.55
N HIS A 6 7.15 5.49 33.73
CA HIS A 6 7.92 4.71 32.74
C HIS A 6 7.07 4.42 31.52
N ARG A 7 7.27 5.19 30.43
CA ARG A 7 6.82 4.82 29.10
C ARG A 7 7.64 3.62 28.62
N SER A 8 7.06 2.44 28.72
CA SER A 8 7.55 1.23 28.08
C SER A 8 7.53 1.44 26.56
N LYS A 9 8.71 1.65 25.97
CA LYS A 9 8.90 1.50 24.53
C LYS A 9 8.70 0.01 24.20
N ARG A 10 7.51 -0.36 23.73
CA ARG A 10 7.33 -1.63 23.03
C ARG A 10 8.14 -1.54 21.74
N VAL A 11 9.34 -2.09 21.76
CA VAL A 11 10.08 -2.46 20.58
C VAL A 11 9.31 -3.63 19.97
N THR A 12 8.48 -3.33 18.98
CA THR A 12 7.92 -4.36 18.09
C THR A 12 9.11 -4.92 17.32
N ARG A 13 9.68 -6.02 17.82
CA ARG A 13 10.60 -6.84 17.03
C ARG A 13 9.79 -7.34 15.84
N SER A 14 10.08 -6.80 14.67
CA SER A 14 9.77 -7.46 13.41
C SER A 14 10.34 -8.87 13.53
N ILE A 15 9.52 -9.88 13.37
CA ILE A 15 9.98 -11.25 13.23
C ILE A 15 10.62 -11.27 11.85
N GLU A 16 11.94 -11.04 11.79
CA GLU A 16 12.72 -11.27 10.59
C GLU A 16 12.53 -12.76 10.23
N PHE A 17 11.87 -13.02 9.14
CA PHE A 17 11.79 -14.36 8.57
C PHE A 17 13.18 -14.68 8.06
N VAL A 18 13.94 -15.43 8.84
CA VAL A 18 15.28 -15.89 8.48
C VAL A 18 15.11 -17.17 7.67
N GLU A 19 15.18 -17.07 6.35
CA GLU A 19 15.32 -18.25 5.51
C GLU A 19 16.72 -18.84 5.69
N HIS A 20 16.77 -20.15 5.91
CA HIS A 20 18.02 -20.88 5.99
C HIS A 20 18.27 -21.61 4.66
N LYS A 21 19.39 -21.32 4.01
CA LYS A 21 19.87 -22.12 2.87
C LYS A 21 21.08 -22.94 3.28
N LEU A 22 21.32 -24.05 2.60
CA LEU A 22 22.56 -24.81 2.75
C LEU A 22 23.76 -23.94 2.33
N TYR A 23 24.80 -23.97 3.15
CA TYR A 23 26.05 -23.27 2.87
C TYR A 23 26.63 -23.74 1.53
N GLN A 24 27.05 -22.80 0.71
CA GLN A 24 27.82 -23.03 -0.52
C GLN A 24 29.17 -22.32 -0.45
N PRO A 25 30.25 -22.90 -1.04
CA PRO A 25 31.51 -22.23 -1.11
C PRO A 25 31.36 -20.82 -1.73
N GLY A 26 31.79 -19.79 -0.97
CA GLY A 26 31.60 -18.38 -1.33
C GLY A 26 30.61 -17.63 -0.47
N ASP A 27 29.77 -18.32 0.30
CA ASP A 27 28.90 -17.67 1.27
C ASP A 27 29.72 -17.12 2.45
N PRO A 28 29.31 -15.96 3.03
CA PRO A 28 30.04 -15.39 4.17
C PRO A 28 29.92 -16.27 5.41
N ILE A 29 31.01 -16.68 5.99
CA ILE A 29 31.10 -17.52 7.19
C ILE A 29 30.39 -16.86 8.38
N SER A 30 30.39 -15.52 8.43
CA SER A 30 29.69 -14.74 9.48
C SER A 30 28.16 -14.92 9.48
N ALA A 31 27.58 -15.36 8.37
CA ALA A 31 26.16 -15.64 8.23
C ALA A 31 25.76 -17.07 8.60
N LEU A 32 26.71 -17.93 8.97
CA LEU A 32 26.44 -19.29 9.41
C LEU A 32 25.57 -19.30 10.71
N ASP A 33 24.54 -20.12 10.71
CA ASP A 33 23.75 -20.36 11.93
C ASP A 33 24.29 -21.54 12.74
N TRP A 34 25.18 -21.22 13.67
CA TRP A 34 25.81 -22.21 14.55
C TRP A 34 24.80 -22.94 15.45
N LYS A 35 23.63 -22.34 15.74
CA LYS A 35 22.59 -23.02 16.53
C LYS A 35 21.88 -24.10 15.72
N VAL A 36 21.67 -23.86 14.43
CA VAL A 36 21.11 -24.86 13.52
C VAL A 36 22.13 -25.96 13.27
N TYR A 37 23.40 -25.62 13.05
CA TYR A 37 24.47 -26.59 12.90
C TYR A 37 24.55 -27.55 14.09
N ALA A 38 24.56 -27.04 15.32
CA ALA A 38 24.63 -27.86 16.54
C ALA A 38 23.46 -28.83 16.71
N ARG A 39 22.33 -28.59 16.05
CA ARG A 39 21.13 -29.45 16.15
C ARG A 39 20.98 -30.41 14.98
N THR A 40 21.47 -30.04 13.81
CA THR A 40 21.16 -30.76 12.56
C THR A 40 22.37 -31.27 11.83
N ASP A 41 23.58 -30.89 12.30
CA ASP A 41 24.89 -31.19 11.67
C ASP A 41 24.96 -30.71 10.20
N LYS A 42 24.11 -29.73 9.83
CA LYS A 42 24.07 -29.12 8.50
C LYS A 42 24.51 -27.66 8.59
N LEU A 43 25.52 -27.30 7.78
CA LEU A 43 25.93 -25.91 7.63
C LEU A 43 24.83 -25.13 6.90
N MET A 44 24.13 -24.27 7.63
CA MET A 44 23.10 -23.41 7.09
C MET A 44 23.49 -21.94 7.27
N VAL A 45 23.26 -21.16 6.22
CA VAL A 45 23.49 -19.71 6.22
C VAL A 45 22.14 -19.03 6.41
N ARG A 46 22.11 -18.06 7.33
CA ARG A 46 20.97 -17.16 7.46
C ARG A 46 20.93 -16.28 6.22
N GLN A 47 19.96 -16.48 5.39
CA GLN A 47 19.61 -15.55 4.34
C GLN A 47 18.70 -14.51 4.98
N GLN A 48 19.23 -13.31 5.26
CA GLN A 48 18.38 -12.18 5.51
C GLN A 48 17.65 -11.94 4.18
N SER A 49 16.40 -12.35 4.11
CA SER A 49 15.51 -11.74 3.16
C SER A 49 15.58 -10.25 3.50
N ALA A 50 16.12 -9.44 2.61
CA ALA A 50 15.92 -8.02 2.70
C ALA A 50 14.40 -7.86 2.55
N ASP A 51 13.71 -7.84 3.68
CA ASP A 51 12.32 -7.49 3.75
C ASP A 51 12.25 -6.07 3.20
N THR A 52 12.06 -5.99 1.90
CA THR A 52 11.69 -4.76 1.25
C THR A 52 10.24 -4.53 1.64
N ASP A 53 10.03 -4.14 2.92
CA ASP A 53 8.76 -3.60 3.39
C ASP A 53 8.47 -2.34 2.57
N THR A 54 8.09 -2.55 1.33
CA THR A 54 7.70 -1.48 0.42
C THR A 54 6.22 -1.25 0.63
N ASN A 55 5.89 -0.10 1.19
CA ASN A 55 4.50 0.29 1.35
C ASN A 55 3.88 0.54 -0.02
N VAL A 56 2.73 -0.05 -0.30
CA VAL A 56 1.97 0.19 -1.52
C VAL A 56 0.76 1.03 -1.18
N VAL A 57 0.69 2.25 -1.71
CA VAL A 57 -0.42 3.16 -1.47
C VAL A 57 -1.14 3.43 -2.78
N PHE A 58 -2.43 3.14 -2.81
CA PHE A 58 -3.28 3.44 -3.95
C PHE A 58 -3.85 4.85 -3.79
N LEU A 59 -3.68 5.70 -4.81
CA LEU A 59 -4.41 6.95 -4.97
C LEU A 59 -5.48 6.69 -6.02
N LEU A 60 -6.74 6.66 -5.59
CA LEU A 60 -7.90 6.37 -6.43
C LEU A 60 -8.66 7.66 -6.74
N ASP A 61 -8.82 7.94 -8.00
CA ASP A 61 -9.69 8.98 -8.51
C ASP A 61 -11.15 8.52 -8.44
N ALA A 62 -11.95 9.30 -7.73
CA ALA A 62 -13.39 9.12 -7.62
C ALA A 62 -14.16 10.38 -8.06
N SER A 63 -13.60 11.14 -9.00
CA SER A 63 -14.29 12.27 -9.64
C SER A 63 -15.53 11.83 -10.42
N GLY A 64 -16.42 12.77 -10.70
CA GLY A 64 -17.67 12.51 -11.44
C GLY A 64 -17.40 11.94 -12.83
N ASP A 65 -16.32 12.33 -13.50
CA ASP A 65 -15.94 11.87 -14.84
C ASP A 65 -15.63 10.37 -14.88
N MET A 66 -15.25 9.80 -13.76
CA MET A 66 -15.02 8.36 -13.62
C MET A 66 -16.30 7.52 -13.71
N GLN A 67 -17.50 8.14 -13.65
CA GLN A 67 -18.77 7.44 -13.86
C GLN A 67 -19.05 7.07 -15.31
N SER A 68 -18.33 7.68 -16.27
CA SER A 68 -18.55 7.41 -17.69
C SER A 68 -18.35 5.94 -18.02
N THR A 69 -19.27 5.39 -18.83
CA THR A 69 -19.28 3.99 -19.26
C THR A 69 -18.91 3.89 -20.73
N HIS A 70 -18.28 2.79 -21.11
CA HIS A 70 -17.91 2.54 -22.51
C HIS A 70 -19.14 2.22 -23.38
N SER A 71 -20.08 1.46 -22.84
CA SER A 71 -21.30 1.04 -23.54
C SER A 71 -22.39 2.13 -23.57
N GLY A 72 -22.26 3.20 -22.77
CA GLY A 72 -23.31 4.19 -22.53
C GLY A 72 -24.44 3.68 -21.62
N ASN A 73 -24.34 2.45 -21.12
CA ASN A 73 -25.29 1.91 -20.14
C ASN A 73 -24.88 2.29 -18.72
N ILE A 74 -25.50 3.33 -18.16
CA ILE A 74 -25.20 3.86 -16.83
C ILE A 74 -25.57 2.86 -15.71
N GLU A 75 -26.45 1.90 -15.98
CA GLU A 75 -26.85 0.90 -14.99
C GLU A 75 -25.77 -0.16 -14.76
N ASP A 76 -24.88 -0.38 -15.72
CA ASP A 76 -23.75 -1.28 -15.56
C ASP A 76 -22.51 -0.55 -15.03
N TRP A 77 -22.49 -0.36 -13.71
CA TRP A 77 -21.36 0.27 -13.02
C TRP A 77 -20.01 -0.44 -13.28
N THR A 78 -20.05 -1.74 -13.62
CA THR A 78 -18.81 -2.52 -13.88
C THR A 78 -18.16 -2.11 -15.20
N ASP A 79 -18.92 -1.55 -16.13
CA ASP A 79 -18.42 -1.01 -17.39
C ASP A 79 -17.92 0.44 -17.27
N SER A 80 -18.18 1.09 -16.12
CA SER A 80 -17.67 2.44 -15.89
C SER A 80 -16.16 2.46 -15.68
N LYS A 81 -15.53 3.59 -15.95
CA LYS A 81 -14.11 3.81 -15.62
C LYS A 81 -13.85 3.51 -14.14
N PHE A 82 -14.75 3.99 -13.26
CA PHE A 82 -14.65 3.77 -11.82
C PHE A 82 -14.76 2.30 -11.44
N GLY A 83 -15.70 1.54 -11.99
CA GLY A 83 -15.84 0.11 -11.73
C GLY A 83 -14.59 -0.68 -12.11
N ARG A 84 -13.97 -0.34 -13.25
CA ARG A 84 -12.69 -0.92 -13.68
C ARG A 84 -11.56 -0.53 -12.75
N ALA A 85 -11.51 0.75 -12.30
CA ALA A 85 -10.53 1.23 -11.35
C ALA A 85 -10.66 0.51 -10.00
N LEU A 86 -11.88 0.34 -9.47
CA LEU A 86 -12.15 -0.42 -8.25
C LEU A 86 -11.64 -1.86 -8.37
N THR A 87 -11.94 -2.52 -9.49
CA THR A 87 -11.50 -3.90 -9.73
C THR A 87 -9.98 -4.01 -9.76
N ALA A 88 -9.31 -3.07 -10.42
CA ALA A 88 -7.86 -3.02 -10.50
C ALA A 88 -7.23 -2.80 -9.11
N VAL A 89 -7.71 -1.80 -8.36
CA VAL A 89 -7.21 -1.51 -7.01
C VAL A 89 -7.43 -2.70 -6.07
N ALA A 90 -8.63 -3.30 -6.09
CA ALA A 90 -8.93 -4.45 -5.25
C ALA A 90 -8.04 -5.66 -5.56
N GLY A 91 -7.83 -5.95 -6.84
CA GLY A 91 -6.96 -7.04 -7.28
C GLY A 91 -5.49 -6.81 -6.88
N LEU A 92 -4.95 -5.62 -7.16
CA LEU A 92 -3.58 -5.26 -6.81
C LEU A 92 -3.36 -5.22 -5.31
N ALA A 93 -4.31 -4.67 -4.53
CA ALA A 93 -4.24 -4.66 -3.07
C ALA A 93 -4.20 -6.07 -2.48
N GLN A 94 -5.01 -6.99 -3.02
CA GLN A 94 -4.99 -8.38 -2.60
C GLN A 94 -3.67 -9.08 -2.96
N MET A 95 -3.12 -8.80 -4.13
CA MET A 95 -1.82 -9.35 -4.56
C MET A 95 -0.68 -8.84 -3.67
N SER A 96 -0.64 -7.53 -3.41
CA SER A 96 0.36 -6.91 -2.55
C SER A 96 0.31 -7.50 -1.13
N GLN A 97 -0.90 -7.64 -0.58
CA GLN A 97 -1.03 -8.25 0.75
C GLN A 97 -0.60 -9.72 0.81
N LYS A 98 -0.87 -10.51 -0.24
CA LYS A 98 -0.37 -11.90 -0.31
C LYS A 98 1.16 -11.98 -0.33
N ARG A 99 1.83 -10.95 -0.81
CA ARG A 99 3.30 -10.81 -0.78
C ARG A 99 3.82 -10.32 0.58
N GLY A 100 2.93 -9.90 1.47
CA GLY A 100 3.30 -9.31 2.75
C GLY A 100 3.51 -7.80 2.70
N ASP A 101 3.27 -7.14 1.56
CA ASP A 101 3.45 -5.70 1.43
C ASP A 101 2.34 -4.95 2.21
N PRO A 102 2.68 -3.96 3.05
CA PRO A 102 1.69 -3.09 3.67
C PRO A 102 0.95 -2.27 2.62
N ILE A 103 -0.38 -2.26 2.68
CA ILE A 103 -1.22 -1.52 1.73
C ILE A 103 -1.92 -0.34 2.38
N GLY A 104 -2.07 0.75 1.65
CA GLY A 104 -2.80 1.96 2.01
C GLY A 104 -3.70 2.44 0.89
N LEU A 105 -4.63 3.34 1.21
CA LEU A 105 -5.56 3.92 0.25
C LEU A 105 -5.76 5.41 0.52
N TRP A 106 -5.70 6.18 -0.54
CA TRP A 106 -6.11 7.58 -0.59
C TRP A 106 -7.15 7.74 -1.70
N VAL A 107 -8.26 8.40 -1.40
CA VAL A 107 -9.32 8.65 -2.37
C VAL A 107 -9.40 10.14 -2.64
N ALA A 108 -9.40 10.51 -3.90
CA ALA A 108 -9.57 11.86 -4.40
C ALA A 108 -10.97 12.02 -4.99
N GLY A 109 -11.73 13.00 -4.52
CA GLY A 109 -13.13 13.18 -4.90
C GLY A 109 -14.07 12.12 -4.30
N GLY A 110 -15.28 12.06 -4.83
CA GLY A 110 -16.29 11.10 -4.37
C GLY A 110 -17.12 11.56 -3.18
N SER A 111 -18.26 10.93 -3.00
CA SER A 111 -19.21 11.16 -1.91
C SER A 111 -19.46 9.88 -1.10
N ASN A 112 -20.31 9.99 -0.07
CA ASN A 112 -20.69 8.92 0.84
C ASN A 112 -19.57 8.28 1.67
N SER A 113 -18.34 8.82 1.57
CA SER A 113 -17.19 8.30 2.31
C SER A 113 -16.17 9.41 2.55
N PRO A 114 -15.45 9.44 3.66
CA PRO A 114 -14.38 10.40 3.85
C PRO A 114 -13.32 10.26 2.75
N THR A 115 -12.88 11.39 2.21
CA THR A 115 -11.91 11.50 1.11
C THR A 115 -10.70 12.32 1.54
N GLY A 116 -9.68 12.40 0.70
CA GLY A 116 -8.46 13.11 1.01
C GLY A 116 -7.83 12.64 2.32
N LEU A 117 -7.31 13.57 3.11
CA LEU A 117 -6.64 13.27 4.38
C LEU A 117 -7.57 12.59 5.40
N GLN A 118 -8.83 13.01 5.46
CA GLN A 118 -9.81 12.42 6.40
C GLN A 118 -10.14 10.96 6.05
N GLY A 119 -10.04 10.63 4.76
CA GLY A 119 -10.26 9.29 4.23
C GLY A 119 -9.00 8.44 4.10
N TYR A 120 -7.82 8.98 4.40
CA TYR A 120 -6.57 8.27 4.24
C TYR A 120 -6.49 7.04 5.14
N ILE A 121 -6.24 5.90 4.51
CA ILE A 121 -5.92 4.65 5.19
C ILE A 121 -4.40 4.44 5.05
N PRO A 122 -3.62 4.66 6.12
CA PRO A 122 -2.17 4.49 6.06
C PRO A 122 -1.79 3.02 5.82
N PRO A 123 -0.66 2.76 5.13
CA PRO A 123 -0.26 1.41 4.80
C PRO A 123 0.03 0.57 6.05
N SER A 124 -0.54 -0.63 6.08
CA SER A 124 -0.34 -1.62 7.12
C SER A 124 -0.70 -3.01 6.58
N GLN A 125 -0.15 -4.05 7.15
CA GLN A 125 -0.50 -5.43 6.79
C GLN A 125 -1.94 -5.83 7.15
N ARG A 126 -2.65 -5.01 7.93
CA ARG A 126 -4.03 -5.28 8.40
C ARG A 126 -5.09 -4.42 7.71
N THR A 127 -4.73 -3.70 6.65
CA THR A 127 -5.61 -2.70 6.02
C THR A 127 -6.47 -3.25 4.88
N LEU A 128 -6.32 -4.51 4.46
CA LEU A 128 -7.10 -5.03 3.33
C LEU A 128 -8.62 -4.91 3.54
N LYS A 129 -9.11 -5.32 4.71
CA LYS A 129 -10.55 -5.21 5.03
C LYS A 129 -11.03 -3.75 5.06
N PRO A 130 -10.36 -2.81 5.78
CA PRO A 130 -10.67 -1.39 5.71
C PRO A 130 -10.64 -0.83 4.29
N VAL A 131 -9.66 -1.20 3.47
CA VAL A 131 -9.57 -0.76 2.07
C VAL A 131 -10.79 -1.26 1.29
N PHE A 132 -11.11 -2.54 1.34
CA PHE A 132 -12.27 -3.09 0.62
C PHE A 132 -13.60 -2.48 1.09
N HIS A 133 -13.76 -2.29 2.39
CA HIS A 133 -14.94 -1.63 2.91
C HIS A 133 -15.07 -0.19 2.38
N ARG A 134 -13.94 0.54 2.32
CA ARG A 134 -13.90 1.88 1.76
C ARG A 134 -14.25 1.87 0.27
N LEU A 135 -13.62 1.01 -0.53
CA LEU A 135 -13.88 0.90 -1.96
C LEU A 135 -15.36 0.63 -2.26
N ALA A 136 -16.01 -0.20 -1.44
CA ALA A 136 -17.42 -0.54 -1.60
C ALA A 136 -18.39 0.61 -1.23
N SER A 137 -17.95 1.64 -0.52
CA SER A 137 -18.79 2.75 -0.05
C SER A 137 -18.66 4.03 -0.87
N ILE A 138 -17.65 4.12 -1.75
CA ILE A 138 -17.41 5.34 -2.53
C ILE A 138 -18.40 5.42 -3.70
N VAL A 139 -18.96 6.60 -3.86
CA VAL A 139 -19.73 6.97 -5.05
C VAL A 139 -18.96 8.10 -5.74
N PRO A 140 -18.57 7.94 -7.01
CA PRO A 140 -17.88 9.02 -7.72
C PRO A 140 -18.75 10.27 -7.78
N SER A 141 -18.17 11.42 -7.48
CA SER A 141 -18.83 12.71 -7.54
C SER A 141 -17.80 13.84 -7.46
N ASP A 142 -18.25 15.03 -7.75
CA ASP A 142 -17.47 16.25 -7.69
C ASP A 142 -16.24 16.25 -8.63
N GLU A 143 -15.49 17.33 -8.61
CA GLU A 143 -14.20 17.41 -9.26
C GLU A 143 -13.11 16.99 -8.28
N ALA A 144 -12.09 16.30 -8.79
CA ALA A 144 -10.92 15.93 -8.01
C ALA A 144 -9.67 16.41 -8.75
N GLU A 145 -8.90 17.26 -8.12
CA GLU A 145 -7.58 17.68 -8.60
C GLU A 145 -6.55 16.65 -8.11
N ILE A 146 -6.27 15.64 -8.93
CA ILE A 146 -5.39 14.53 -8.56
C ILE A 146 -3.99 15.02 -8.20
N HIS A 147 -3.46 16.01 -8.90
CA HIS A 147 -2.15 16.59 -8.60
C HIS A 147 -2.10 17.19 -7.17
N THR A 148 -3.16 17.88 -6.73
CA THR A 148 -3.27 18.41 -5.36
C THR A 148 -3.34 17.29 -4.34
N HIS A 149 -4.11 16.24 -4.61
CA HIS A 149 -4.19 15.08 -3.75
C HIS A 149 -2.85 14.32 -3.67
N LEU A 150 -2.10 14.25 -4.75
CA LEU A 150 -0.77 13.62 -4.76
C LEU A 150 0.21 14.39 -3.87
N GLU A 151 0.20 15.73 -3.94
CA GLU A 151 1.03 16.59 -3.07
C GLU A 151 0.68 16.38 -1.59
N GLN A 152 -0.60 16.38 -1.27
CA GLN A 152 -1.06 16.13 0.10
C GLN A 152 -0.67 14.74 0.59
N LEU A 153 -0.85 13.72 -0.25
CA LEU A 153 -0.46 12.35 0.07
C LEU A 153 1.05 12.24 0.32
N ALA A 154 1.89 12.90 -0.51
CA ALA A 154 3.33 12.83 -0.41
C ALA A 154 3.86 13.23 0.98
N ILE A 155 3.19 14.16 1.67
CA ILE A 155 3.55 14.61 3.02
C ILE A 155 3.31 13.50 4.06
N HIS A 156 2.38 12.59 3.80
CA HIS A 156 1.95 11.54 4.73
C HIS A 156 2.52 10.16 4.42
N LEU A 157 3.26 10.03 3.31
CA LEU A 157 3.82 8.74 2.91
C LEU A 157 4.93 8.28 3.86
N PRO A 158 4.90 7.03 4.30
CA PRO A 158 6.06 6.43 4.96
C PRO A 158 7.26 6.35 3.99
N ARG A 159 8.45 6.21 4.57
CA ARG A 159 9.65 5.91 3.76
C ARG A 159 9.46 4.59 3.00
N LYS A 160 10.06 4.48 1.82
CA LYS A 160 9.95 3.31 0.93
C LYS A 160 8.49 3.01 0.55
N SER A 161 7.79 3.99 0.03
CA SER A 161 6.44 3.84 -0.50
C SER A 161 6.44 3.88 -2.03
N ILE A 162 5.60 3.04 -2.62
CA ILE A 162 5.19 3.11 -4.02
C ILE A 162 3.76 3.64 -4.04
N VAL A 163 3.52 4.70 -4.78
CA VAL A 163 2.17 5.22 -5.03
C VAL A 163 1.69 4.73 -6.38
N ILE A 164 0.53 4.06 -6.40
CA ILE A 164 -0.14 3.65 -7.62
C ILE A 164 -1.34 4.58 -7.81
N VAL A 165 -1.23 5.47 -8.78
CA VAL A 165 -2.31 6.40 -9.13
C VAL A 165 -3.23 5.73 -10.15
N VAL A 166 -4.53 5.73 -9.86
CA VAL A 166 -5.57 5.17 -10.72
C VAL A 166 -6.58 6.27 -11.04
N SER A 167 -6.46 6.84 -12.22
CA SER A 167 -7.26 7.96 -12.75
C SER A 167 -7.35 7.83 -14.26
N ASP A 168 -8.27 8.53 -14.89
CA ASP A 168 -8.33 8.69 -16.34
C ASP A 168 -7.44 9.81 -16.88
N TRP A 169 -6.74 10.51 -15.97
CA TRP A 169 -5.74 11.56 -16.28
C TRP A 169 -6.29 12.70 -17.14
N MET A 170 -7.53 13.10 -16.93
CA MET A 170 -8.16 14.20 -17.70
C MET A 170 -7.71 15.60 -17.27
N GLU A 171 -6.69 15.71 -16.43
CA GLU A 171 -6.09 16.98 -16.01
C GLU A 171 -5.03 17.48 -17.01
N ASP A 172 -4.75 18.79 -16.96
CA ASP A 172 -3.69 19.40 -17.79
C ASP A 172 -2.32 18.77 -17.48
N PRO A 173 -1.63 18.19 -18.48
CA PRO A 173 -0.32 17.58 -18.29
C PRO A 173 0.75 18.53 -17.72
N GLN A 174 0.60 19.84 -17.89
CA GLN A 174 1.53 20.82 -17.33
C GLN A 174 1.51 20.87 -15.80
N LEU A 175 0.42 20.43 -15.18
CA LEU A 175 0.29 20.35 -13.72
C LEU A 175 1.12 19.21 -13.11
N TRP A 176 1.51 18.21 -13.92
CA TRP A 176 2.21 17.01 -13.48
C TRP A 176 3.74 17.09 -13.63
N GLY A 177 4.23 17.83 -14.63
CA GLY A 177 5.62 17.82 -15.04
C GLY A 177 6.67 18.11 -13.95
N PRO A 178 6.43 19.02 -13.00
CA PRO A 178 7.39 19.34 -11.95
C PRO A 178 7.33 18.42 -10.71
N LYS A 179 6.39 17.45 -10.65
CA LYS A 179 5.98 16.77 -9.42
C LYS A 179 6.19 15.25 -9.44
N LEU A 180 6.51 14.70 -10.59
CA LEU A 180 6.92 13.31 -10.80
C LEU A 180 8.44 13.21 -10.87
#